data_c577d9811431d16f9987fa9e5603caa3
#
_entry.id   c577d9811431d16f9987fa9e5603caa3
#
_cell.length_a   1.000
_cell.length_b   1.000
_cell.length_c   1.000
_cell.angle_alpha   90.00
_cell.angle_beta   90.00
_cell.angle_gamma   90.00
#
_symmetry.space_group_name_H-M   'P 1'
#
loop_
_entity.id
_entity.type
_entity.pdbx_description
1 polymer ?
#
loop_
_entity_poly.entity_id
_entity_poly.type
_entity_poly.pdbx_seq_one_letter_code
_entity_poly.pdbx_strand_id
1 'polypeptide(L)'
;MQRCVLLVALCLGACRREPVAPGDGTAPPPGIDADVSGVGSAGSSSGVSAPVTSGTPSADGDPASEIAGLTPSTDPGGSGTPSRDAESPGADAGSAPDAGVQLVPGSLEVSWMHGAQSCAQSTDPELQLHAYNATTYILRQDKCRTFEAPFVYLLLGAQSALLLDTGATNSTGLRDRVLALTGTRSLLVAHSHAHGDHVASDSRFRGQPATTVVGTSLAAVQQAFGLNPWPSDTAELDLGGRVLDVLAIPGHEQTHIALYDRETGLLLTGDTLYPGLLFISDWTTYRASVRRLAEFVASHPVSHVLGAHVEMTSTARINYPYQTVYQPSEHVLQLDAAHVLELDAALTALGASPPADPVALDDFVIAPQ
;
A
#
# COMPACT_ATOMS: atom_id res chain seq x y z
N MET A 1 18.66 -1.89 46.52
CA MET A 1 17.63 -1.72 45.49
C MET A 1 17.98 -2.69 44.38
N GLN A 2 17.36 -3.84 44.40
CA GLN A 2 17.63 -4.97 43.50
C GLN A 2 16.72 -4.83 42.29
N ARG A 3 17.30 -4.70 41.09
CA ARG A 3 16.55 -4.72 39.82
C ARG A 3 16.25 -6.18 39.45
N CYS A 4 14.99 -6.57 39.46
CA CYS A 4 14.53 -7.80 38.84
C CYS A 4 14.54 -7.62 37.32
N VAL A 5 15.39 -8.37 36.64
CA VAL A 5 15.34 -8.59 35.19
C VAL A 5 14.41 -9.75 34.96
N LEU A 6 13.25 -9.51 34.36
CA LEU A 6 12.31 -10.55 33.95
C LEU A 6 12.74 -11.06 32.57
N LEU A 7 13.33 -12.24 32.53
CA LEU A 7 13.66 -12.97 31.32
C LEU A 7 12.39 -13.66 30.82
N VAL A 8 11.84 -13.20 29.67
CA VAL A 8 10.78 -13.91 28.96
C VAL A 8 11.47 -14.93 28.02
N ALA A 9 11.43 -16.20 28.40
CA ALA A 9 11.90 -17.29 27.57
C ALA A 9 10.86 -17.61 26.49
N LEU A 10 11.20 -17.39 25.21
CA LEU A 10 10.48 -17.94 24.08
C LEU A 10 10.73 -19.45 24.01
N CYS A 11 9.70 -20.26 24.23
CA CYS A 11 9.73 -21.69 23.95
C CYS A 11 9.60 -21.93 22.45
N LEU A 12 10.73 -22.13 21.78
CA LEU A 12 10.77 -22.77 20.46
C LEU A 12 10.62 -24.28 20.68
N GLY A 13 9.40 -24.78 20.57
CA GLY A 13 9.09 -26.20 20.59
C GLY A 13 9.46 -26.88 19.28
N ALA A 14 10.68 -27.43 19.21
CA ALA A 14 11.03 -28.37 18.17
C ALA A 14 10.28 -29.69 18.42
N CYS A 15 9.24 -29.98 17.61
CA CYS A 15 8.61 -31.30 17.56
C CYS A 15 9.60 -32.33 17.00
N ARG A 16 10.25 -33.07 17.87
CA ARG A 16 10.88 -34.34 17.52
C ARG A 16 9.78 -35.38 17.36
N ARG A 17 9.64 -35.96 16.18
CA ARG A 17 8.87 -37.18 15.96
C ARG A 17 9.65 -38.35 16.57
N GLU A 18 9.07 -39.00 17.57
CA GLU A 18 9.50 -40.34 18.01
C GLU A 18 8.87 -41.40 17.09
N PRO A 19 9.60 -42.52 16.82
CA PRO A 19 9.06 -43.58 15.98
C PRO A 19 8.12 -44.47 16.78
N VAL A 20 6.90 -44.68 16.26
CA VAL A 20 5.91 -45.63 16.77
C VAL A 20 6.29 -47.03 16.30
N ALA A 21 6.43 -47.96 17.25
CA ALA A 21 6.59 -49.37 17.01
C ALA A 21 5.31 -50.05 16.48
N PRO A 22 5.41 -51.17 15.72
CA PRO A 22 4.24 -51.80 15.10
C PRO A 22 3.52 -52.73 16.11
N GLY A 23 2.22 -52.54 16.21
CA GLY A 23 1.31 -53.35 17.01
C GLY A 23 0.13 -53.86 16.21
N ASP A 24 0.09 -55.12 16.09
CA ASP A 24 -0.93 -56.14 15.84
C ASP A 24 -2.25 -55.81 15.15
N GLY A 25 -2.55 -56.73 14.20
CA GLY A 25 -3.67 -56.77 13.35
C GLY A 25 -5.00 -57.18 14.03
N THR A 26 -6.06 -56.56 13.55
CA THR A 26 -7.40 -57.20 13.54
C THR A 26 -8.13 -56.81 12.27
N ALA A 27 -8.69 -57.79 11.61
CA ALA A 27 -9.37 -57.71 10.32
C ALA A 27 -10.73 -56.99 10.36
N PRO A 28 -11.18 -56.42 9.22
CA PRO A 28 -12.50 -55.82 9.13
C PRO A 28 -13.59 -56.86 8.79
N PRO A 29 -14.86 -56.61 9.15
CA PRO A 29 -15.99 -57.45 8.76
C PRO A 29 -16.50 -57.18 7.32
N PRO A 30 -17.25 -58.10 6.71
CA PRO A 30 -17.48 -58.19 5.26
C PRO A 30 -18.57 -57.26 4.75
N GLY A 31 -18.50 -57.04 3.41
CA GLY A 31 -19.32 -56.18 2.61
C GLY A 31 -20.77 -56.60 2.41
N ILE A 32 -21.54 -55.68 1.89
CA ILE A 32 -22.82 -55.93 1.23
C ILE A 32 -22.70 -55.40 -0.20
N ASP A 33 -22.78 -56.34 -1.15
CA ASP A 33 -22.95 -56.09 -2.57
C ASP A 33 -24.37 -55.59 -2.87
N ALA A 34 -24.50 -54.66 -3.80
CA ALA A 34 -25.69 -54.50 -4.61
C ALA A 34 -25.30 -54.01 -6.02
N ASP A 35 -25.33 -54.97 -6.87
CA ASP A 35 -25.34 -54.95 -8.32
C ASP A 35 -26.55 -54.16 -8.87
N VAL A 36 -26.39 -53.42 -9.94
CA VAL A 36 -27.30 -53.39 -11.10
C VAL A 36 -26.64 -52.72 -12.30
N SER A 37 -26.49 -53.54 -13.30
CA SER A 37 -26.22 -53.44 -14.72
C SER A 37 -27.02 -52.39 -15.50
N GLY A 38 -26.40 -51.92 -16.59
CA GLY A 38 -27.13 -51.84 -17.84
C GLY A 38 -26.69 -50.76 -18.82
N VAL A 39 -25.93 -51.19 -19.86
CA VAL A 39 -26.14 -50.98 -21.31
C VAL A 39 -26.22 -49.50 -21.77
N GLY A 40 -25.48 -49.02 -22.72
CA GLY A 40 -24.89 -49.49 -23.94
C GLY A 40 -24.51 -48.36 -24.88
N SER A 41 -23.49 -48.60 -25.62
CA SER A 41 -23.31 -48.39 -27.07
C SER A 41 -22.99 -46.99 -27.60
N ALA A 42 -21.76 -46.77 -27.97
CA ALA A 42 -21.20 -46.75 -29.34
C ALA A 42 -21.50 -45.52 -30.21
N GLY A 43 -20.43 -44.90 -30.69
CA GLY A 43 -20.42 -43.98 -31.82
C GLY A 43 -19.03 -43.39 -32.08
N SER A 44 -18.22 -44.08 -32.86
CA SER A 44 -16.95 -43.68 -33.45
C SER A 44 -17.13 -42.58 -34.50
N SER A 45 -16.13 -41.68 -34.64
CA SER A 45 -15.35 -41.57 -35.89
C SER A 45 -14.46 -40.32 -35.84
N SER A 46 -13.18 -40.58 -35.98
CA SER A 46 -12.23 -40.11 -36.99
C SER A 46 -12.17 -38.58 -37.17
N GLY A 47 -11.10 -37.87 -36.78
CA GLY A 47 -9.75 -37.97 -37.31
C GLY A 47 -9.57 -37.02 -38.45
N VAL A 48 -8.66 -36.02 -38.32
CA VAL A 48 -7.68 -35.66 -39.37
C VAL A 48 -6.69 -34.65 -38.76
N SER A 49 -5.42 -34.97 -38.96
CA SER A 49 -4.24 -34.18 -38.54
C SER A 49 -3.92 -33.04 -39.51
N ALA A 50 -3.35 -31.97 -38.94
CA ALA A 50 -2.29 -31.02 -39.32
C ALA A 50 -2.07 -30.70 -40.83
N PRO A 51 -1.35 -29.60 -41.18
CA PRO A 51 -0.05 -29.27 -40.65
C PRO A 51 0.26 -27.75 -40.38
N VAL A 52 1.32 -27.57 -39.64
CA VAL A 52 2.11 -26.37 -39.40
C VAL A 52 2.63 -25.75 -40.69
N THR A 53 2.53 -24.41 -40.82
CA THR A 53 3.47 -23.66 -41.64
C THR A 53 3.95 -22.41 -40.84
N SER A 54 5.24 -22.39 -40.70
CA SER A 54 6.08 -21.27 -40.27
C SER A 54 6.02 -20.11 -41.28
N GLY A 55 5.93 -18.90 -40.78
CA GLY A 55 6.09 -17.69 -41.59
C GLY A 55 6.39 -16.49 -40.74
N THR A 56 7.67 -16.20 -40.54
CA THR A 56 8.14 -14.84 -40.31
C THR A 56 8.11 -14.11 -41.62
N PRO A 57 7.76 -12.83 -41.67
CA PRO A 57 8.69 -11.82 -42.07
C PRO A 57 8.47 -10.38 -41.63
N SER A 58 9.48 -9.68 -41.81
CA SER A 58 9.73 -8.34 -42.38
C SER A 58 8.91 -7.14 -41.93
N ALA A 59 9.72 -6.25 -41.46
CA ALA A 59 9.62 -4.82 -41.37
C ALA A 59 8.92 -4.15 -42.58
N ASP A 60 8.26 -3.03 -42.25
CA ASP A 60 8.37 -1.73 -42.91
C ASP A 60 7.15 -0.86 -42.59
N GLY A 61 7.38 0.42 -42.27
CA GLY A 61 6.37 1.43 -42.45
C GLY A 61 6.15 2.39 -41.27
N ASP A 62 7.14 3.23 -40.99
CA ASP A 62 6.92 4.53 -40.36
C ASP A 62 6.18 5.46 -41.34
N PRO A 63 5.32 6.34 -40.90
CA PRO A 63 5.39 7.68 -41.41
C PRO A 63 5.46 8.74 -40.30
N ALA A 64 6.58 9.42 -40.27
CA ALA A 64 6.74 10.73 -39.71
C ALA A 64 5.73 11.70 -40.35
N SER A 65 5.09 12.52 -39.54
CA SER A 65 4.49 13.77 -40.00
C SER A 65 5.14 14.94 -39.26
N GLU A 66 5.84 15.71 -40.06
CA GLU A 66 6.41 17.02 -39.80
C GLU A 66 5.39 17.97 -39.15
N ILE A 67 5.87 18.71 -38.14
CA ILE A 67 5.38 20.05 -37.90
C ILE A 67 6.58 20.98 -37.86
N ALA A 68 6.60 21.85 -38.86
CA ALA A 68 7.58 22.90 -39.09
C ALA A 68 7.56 23.98 -38.01
N GLY A 69 8.69 24.38 -37.48
CA GLY A 69 9.36 25.63 -37.73
C GLY A 69 8.76 26.86 -37.04
N LEU A 70 9.39 27.32 -35.94
CA LEU A 70 9.45 28.74 -35.61
C LEU A 70 10.90 29.06 -35.18
N THR A 71 11.59 29.77 -36.05
CA THR A 71 12.93 30.34 -35.85
C THR A 71 12.88 31.55 -34.91
N PRO A 72 13.91 31.79 -34.10
CA PRO A 72 14.03 33.01 -33.31
C PRO A 72 14.60 34.14 -34.16
N SER A 73 13.97 35.31 -34.08
CA SER A 73 14.44 36.57 -34.67
C SER A 73 15.53 37.17 -33.78
N THR A 74 16.68 37.34 -34.35
CA THR A 74 17.75 38.19 -33.82
C THR A 74 17.61 39.58 -34.42
N ASP A 75 17.68 40.60 -33.57
CA ASP A 75 18.07 41.94 -34.02
C ASP A 75 18.89 42.65 -32.95
N PRO A 76 19.97 43.31 -33.34
CA PRO A 76 20.97 43.87 -32.46
C PRO A 76 20.88 45.39 -32.32
N GLY A 77 21.34 45.92 -31.20
CA GLY A 77 21.96 47.25 -31.18
C GLY A 77 21.27 48.30 -30.31
N GLY A 78 21.96 48.77 -29.30
CA GLY A 78 21.61 49.98 -28.52
C GLY A 78 22.55 50.17 -27.31
N SER A 79 23.71 50.77 -27.57
CA SER A 79 24.68 51.24 -26.58
C SER A 79 24.13 52.41 -25.74
N GLY A 80 24.32 52.37 -24.43
CA GLY A 80 24.10 53.51 -23.57
C GLY A 80 24.51 53.22 -22.10
N THR A 81 25.70 53.63 -21.75
CA THR A 81 26.23 53.74 -20.39
C THR A 81 26.17 55.20 -19.93
N PRO A 82 26.45 55.50 -18.64
CA PRO A 82 25.83 55.10 -17.36
C PRO A 82 25.41 56.34 -16.55
N SER A 83 24.57 56.16 -15.55
CA SER A 83 24.50 57.10 -14.43
C SER A 83 24.35 56.32 -13.12
N ARG A 84 25.32 56.55 -12.25
CA ARG A 84 25.31 56.17 -10.88
C ARG A 84 24.34 57.10 -10.13
N ASP A 85 23.36 56.53 -9.45
CA ASP A 85 22.80 57.11 -8.27
C ASP A 85 22.66 56.00 -7.24
N ALA A 86 23.23 56.28 -6.08
CA ALA A 86 23.26 55.45 -4.90
C ALA A 86 21.89 55.57 -4.21
N GLU A 87 21.17 54.47 -4.12
CA GLU A 87 20.02 54.36 -3.22
C GLU A 87 20.25 53.28 -2.16
N SER A 88 19.93 53.66 -0.93
CA SER A 88 20.08 52.94 0.32
C SER A 88 19.42 51.55 0.31
N PRO A 89 19.91 50.59 1.13
CA PRO A 89 19.29 49.29 1.24
C PRO A 89 17.92 49.42 1.88
N GLY A 90 16.88 49.19 1.08
CA GLY A 90 15.53 48.97 1.54
C GLY A 90 15.49 47.75 2.47
N ALA A 91 14.92 47.97 3.65
CA ALA A 91 14.63 46.92 4.59
C ALA A 91 13.86 45.80 3.91
N ASP A 92 14.41 44.61 3.98
CA ASP A 92 13.76 43.35 3.63
C ASP A 92 12.45 43.29 4.41
N ALA A 93 11.33 43.46 3.70
CA ALA A 93 10.01 43.20 4.25
C ALA A 93 9.92 41.69 4.42
N GLY A 94 10.20 41.24 5.64
CA GLY A 94 10.00 39.84 6.01
C GLY A 94 8.66 39.37 5.51
N SER A 95 8.68 38.33 4.66
CA SER A 95 7.50 37.59 4.26
C SER A 95 6.68 37.31 5.51
N ALA A 96 5.42 37.74 5.49
CA ALA A 96 4.47 37.35 6.52
C ALA A 96 4.49 35.81 6.65
N PRO A 97 4.42 35.27 7.88
CA PRO A 97 4.33 33.83 8.03
C PRO A 97 3.15 33.33 7.20
N ASP A 98 3.41 32.33 6.37
CA ASP A 98 2.43 31.63 5.54
C ASP A 98 1.20 31.38 6.43
N ALA A 99 0.04 31.88 6.02
CA ALA A 99 -1.22 31.69 6.76
C ALA A 99 -1.43 30.17 6.83
N GLY A 100 -1.15 29.57 7.99
CA GLY A 100 -1.04 28.13 8.19
C GLY A 100 -2.16 27.40 7.48
N VAL A 101 -1.79 26.41 6.65
CA VAL A 101 -2.74 25.54 5.96
C VAL A 101 -3.70 24.97 7.00
N GLN A 102 -4.98 25.37 6.93
CA GLN A 102 -5.98 24.85 7.83
C GLN A 102 -6.43 23.51 7.33
N LEU A 103 -5.94 22.43 7.96
CA LEU A 103 -6.39 21.07 7.67
C LEU A 103 -7.88 20.91 7.96
N VAL A 104 -8.53 20.08 7.17
CA VAL A 104 -9.95 19.67 7.35
C VAL A 104 -10.00 18.14 7.55
N PRO A 105 -9.53 17.63 8.71
CA PRO A 105 -9.56 16.21 8.98
C PRO A 105 -11.01 15.71 9.07
N GLY A 106 -11.18 14.41 8.73
CA GLY A 106 -12.46 13.72 8.92
C GLY A 106 -12.53 13.00 10.26
N SER A 107 -13.46 12.04 10.37
CA SER A 107 -13.67 11.21 11.56
C SER A 107 -13.17 9.79 11.35
N LEU A 108 -12.52 9.25 12.38
CA LEU A 108 -12.15 7.83 12.51
C LEU A 108 -12.98 7.13 13.62
N GLU A 109 -14.13 7.70 13.96
CA GLU A 109 -15.10 7.04 14.85
C GLU A 109 -15.78 5.88 14.11
N VAL A 110 -15.15 4.72 14.13
CA VAL A 110 -15.60 3.51 13.45
C VAL A 110 -15.16 2.28 14.22
N SER A 111 -16.06 1.29 14.34
CA SER A 111 -15.70 -0.06 14.76
C SER A 111 -15.40 -0.88 13.52
N TRP A 112 -14.17 -1.26 13.34
CA TRP A 112 -13.75 -2.06 12.19
C TRP A 112 -14.19 -3.51 12.34
N MET A 113 -14.54 -4.15 11.21
CA MET A 113 -14.68 -5.60 11.15
C MET A 113 -13.36 -6.24 11.57
N HIS A 114 -13.43 -7.16 12.49
CA HIS A 114 -12.26 -7.81 13.09
C HIS A 114 -12.26 -9.33 12.90
N GLY A 115 -13.06 -9.81 11.92
CA GLY A 115 -13.26 -11.23 11.63
C GLY A 115 -14.14 -11.94 12.65
N ALA A 116 -14.21 -13.26 12.57
CA ALA A 116 -15.08 -14.06 13.42
C ALA A 116 -14.35 -15.31 13.94
N GLN A 117 -14.75 -15.81 15.12
CA GLN A 117 -14.25 -17.09 15.65
C GLN A 117 -14.55 -18.28 14.74
N SER A 118 -15.66 -18.22 13.99
CA SER A 118 -16.02 -19.17 12.95
C SER A 118 -16.36 -18.42 11.68
N CYS A 119 -15.42 -18.37 10.76
CA CYS A 119 -15.62 -17.72 9.47
C CYS A 119 -16.76 -18.36 8.64
N ALA A 120 -17.05 -19.64 8.82
CA ALA A 120 -18.17 -20.30 8.17
C ALA A 120 -19.55 -19.78 8.65
N GLN A 121 -19.60 -19.11 9.79
CA GLN A 121 -20.81 -18.55 10.38
C GLN A 121 -20.82 -17.02 10.34
N SER A 122 -19.76 -16.40 9.82
CA SER A 122 -19.69 -14.95 9.68
C SER A 122 -20.76 -14.46 8.71
N THR A 123 -21.43 -13.38 9.08
CA THR A 123 -22.38 -12.64 8.24
C THR A 123 -21.80 -11.29 7.81
N ASP A 124 -20.52 -11.04 8.11
CA ASP A 124 -19.85 -9.81 7.75
C ASP A 124 -19.81 -9.63 6.22
N PRO A 125 -19.98 -8.41 5.73
CA PRO A 125 -19.84 -8.13 4.31
C PRO A 125 -18.38 -8.36 3.85
N GLU A 126 -18.18 -8.58 2.56
CA GLU A 126 -16.84 -8.70 1.97
C GLU A 126 -15.96 -7.46 2.25
N LEU A 127 -16.59 -6.30 2.32
CA LEU A 127 -15.94 -5.00 2.50
C LEU A 127 -16.73 -4.15 3.47
N GLN A 128 -16.04 -3.58 4.44
CA GLN A 128 -16.55 -2.47 5.24
C GLN A 128 -16.09 -1.17 4.61
N LEU A 129 -17.03 -0.24 4.45
CA LEU A 129 -16.78 1.13 3.98
C LEU A 129 -16.97 2.10 5.12
N HIS A 130 -15.99 2.96 5.35
CA HIS A 130 -16.08 4.10 6.24
C HIS A 130 -15.87 5.40 5.45
N ALA A 131 -16.77 6.36 5.61
CA ALA A 131 -16.60 7.71 5.09
C ALA A 131 -15.81 8.52 6.12
N TYR A 132 -14.50 8.70 5.90
CA TYR A 132 -13.68 9.57 6.74
C TYR A 132 -14.20 11.03 6.67
N ASN A 133 -14.52 11.48 5.47
CA ASN A 133 -15.29 12.71 5.20
C ASN A 133 -16.07 12.53 3.89
N ALA A 134 -16.60 13.60 3.32
CA ALA A 134 -17.40 13.55 2.09
C ALA A 134 -16.60 13.13 0.83
N THR A 135 -15.28 13.25 0.86
CA THR A 135 -14.37 13.03 -0.28
C THR A 135 -13.27 12.01 -0.01
N THR A 136 -13.25 11.42 1.19
CA THR A 136 -12.26 10.42 1.59
C THR A 136 -12.93 9.20 2.18
N TYR A 137 -12.64 8.04 1.63
CA TYR A 137 -13.22 6.77 2.08
C TYR A 137 -12.12 5.76 2.41
N ILE A 138 -12.34 5.03 3.49
CA ILE A 138 -11.49 3.93 3.93
C ILE A 138 -12.28 2.64 3.78
N LEU A 139 -11.72 1.67 3.08
CA LEU A 139 -12.34 0.36 2.88
C LEU A 139 -11.47 -0.69 3.57
N ARG A 140 -12.09 -1.64 4.26
CA ARG A 140 -11.43 -2.78 4.85
C ARG A 140 -12.01 -4.07 4.34
N GLN A 141 -11.15 -5.02 3.95
CA GLN A 141 -11.57 -6.37 3.59
C GLN A 141 -11.86 -7.21 4.83
N ASP A 142 -12.77 -8.19 4.69
CA ASP A 142 -13.12 -9.10 5.79
C ASP A 142 -12.00 -10.10 6.07
N LYS A 143 -11.57 -10.19 7.34
CA LYS A 143 -10.54 -11.14 7.81
C LYS A 143 -10.91 -12.60 7.60
N CYS A 144 -12.17 -12.92 7.49
CA CYS A 144 -12.62 -14.28 7.16
C CYS A 144 -12.42 -14.65 5.67
N ARG A 145 -12.14 -13.67 4.81
CA ARG A 145 -11.81 -13.88 3.38
C ARG A 145 -10.33 -13.81 3.10
N THR A 146 -9.63 -12.98 3.86
CA THR A 146 -8.18 -12.85 3.85
C THR A 146 -7.72 -12.41 5.23
N PHE A 147 -6.77 -13.13 5.84
CA PHE A 147 -6.25 -12.76 7.15
C PHE A 147 -5.52 -11.41 7.14
N GLU A 148 -4.96 -11.01 5.98
CA GLU A 148 -4.31 -9.71 5.77
C GLU A 148 -5.30 -8.56 5.99
N ALA A 149 -6.50 -8.66 5.41
CA ALA A 149 -7.57 -7.65 5.51
C ALA A 149 -7.06 -6.21 5.44
N PRO A 150 -6.32 -5.85 4.36
CA PRO A 150 -5.70 -4.55 4.27
C PRO A 150 -6.75 -3.44 4.17
N PHE A 151 -6.35 -2.27 4.64
CA PHE A 151 -7.09 -1.03 4.41
C PHE A 151 -6.74 -0.45 3.05
N VAL A 152 -7.76 -0.03 2.34
CA VAL A 152 -7.69 0.56 1.00
C VAL A 152 -8.27 1.97 1.07
N TYR A 153 -7.65 2.94 0.43
CA TYR A 153 -8.00 4.34 0.55
C TYR A 153 -8.48 4.92 -0.77
N LEU A 154 -9.66 5.56 -0.79
CA LEU A 154 -10.20 6.26 -1.94
C LEU A 154 -10.30 7.75 -1.65
N LEU A 155 -9.58 8.57 -2.42
CA LEU A 155 -9.54 10.02 -2.30
C LEU A 155 -10.15 10.65 -3.56
N LEU A 156 -11.18 11.48 -3.36
CA LEU A 156 -11.87 12.15 -4.45
C LEU A 156 -11.45 13.61 -4.52
N GLY A 157 -10.97 14.05 -5.67
CA GLY A 157 -10.87 15.46 -6.04
C GLY A 157 -12.06 15.91 -6.87
N ALA A 158 -12.03 17.11 -7.44
CA ALA A 158 -13.12 17.60 -8.27
C ALA A 158 -13.14 16.92 -9.65
N GLN A 159 -11.99 16.58 -10.22
CA GLN A 159 -11.86 16.06 -11.60
C GLN A 159 -11.52 14.58 -11.63
N SER A 160 -10.68 14.13 -10.72
CA SER A 160 -10.20 12.77 -10.65
C SER A 160 -10.25 12.21 -9.21
N ALA A 161 -10.10 10.91 -9.11
CA ALA A 161 -10.00 10.19 -7.86
C ALA A 161 -8.73 9.33 -7.85
N LEU A 162 -8.17 9.10 -6.68
CA LEU A 162 -7.11 8.13 -6.44
C LEU A 162 -7.63 7.00 -5.57
N LEU A 163 -7.44 5.76 -6.01
CA LEU A 163 -7.53 4.56 -5.19
C LEU A 163 -6.11 4.12 -4.85
N LEU A 164 -5.76 4.11 -3.57
CA LEU A 164 -4.51 3.54 -3.08
C LEU A 164 -4.77 2.12 -2.62
N ASP A 165 -4.12 1.18 -3.28
CA ASP A 165 -4.22 -0.27 -3.17
C ASP A 165 -5.54 -0.87 -3.69
N THR A 166 -5.49 -2.18 -3.98
CA THR A 166 -6.64 -2.96 -4.46
C THR A 166 -6.91 -4.21 -3.63
N GLY A 167 -6.26 -4.29 -2.46
CA GLY A 167 -6.51 -5.32 -1.45
C GLY A 167 -5.91 -6.68 -1.75
N ALA A 168 -6.18 -7.65 -0.88
CA ALA A 168 -5.62 -9.00 -0.87
C ALA A 168 -6.49 -10.04 -1.58
N THR A 169 -7.68 -9.67 -2.06
CA THR A 169 -8.58 -10.57 -2.79
C THR A 169 -8.97 -9.99 -4.13
N ASN A 170 -9.16 -10.84 -5.14
CA ASN A 170 -9.59 -10.40 -6.48
C ASN A 170 -11.10 -10.08 -6.49
N SER A 171 -11.48 -8.96 -5.86
CA SER A 171 -12.84 -8.58 -5.52
C SER A 171 -13.50 -7.72 -6.59
N THR A 172 -14.64 -8.19 -7.12
CA THR A 172 -15.55 -7.35 -7.92
C THR A 172 -16.31 -6.36 -7.04
N GLY A 173 -16.59 -6.71 -5.79
CA GLY A 173 -17.27 -5.84 -4.82
C GLY A 173 -16.47 -4.57 -4.52
N LEU A 174 -15.14 -4.68 -4.38
CA LEU A 174 -14.25 -3.52 -4.22
C LEU A 174 -14.37 -2.59 -5.44
N ARG A 175 -14.20 -3.13 -6.67
CA ARG A 175 -14.33 -2.35 -7.89
C ARG A 175 -15.68 -1.64 -7.98
N ASP A 176 -16.78 -2.34 -7.77
CA ASP A 176 -18.12 -1.79 -7.92
C ASP A 176 -18.38 -0.67 -6.92
N ARG A 177 -17.90 -0.85 -5.68
CA ARG A 177 -18.02 0.18 -4.64
C ARG A 177 -17.20 1.42 -4.99
N VAL A 178 -15.95 1.23 -5.41
CA VAL A 178 -15.05 2.32 -5.79
C VAL A 178 -15.60 3.09 -6.99
N LEU A 179 -16.02 2.42 -8.06
CA LEU A 179 -16.59 3.09 -9.24
C LEU A 179 -17.87 3.84 -8.92
N ALA A 180 -18.72 3.30 -8.05
CA ALA A 180 -19.95 4.00 -7.61
C ALA A 180 -19.64 5.30 -6.85
N LEU A 181 -18.58 5.32 -6.02
CA LEU A 181 -18.15 6.51 -5.29
C LEU A 181 -17.40 7.51 -6.18
N THR A 182 -16.59 7.02 -7.11
CA THR A 182 -15.84 7.85 -8.07
C THR A 182 -16.78 8.64 -8.98
N GLY A 183 -17.92 8.05 -9.37
CA GLY A 183 -18.92 8.69 -10.22
C GLY A 183 -18.38 8.97 -11.62
N THR A 184 -18.42 10.22 -12.08
CA THR A 184 -17.96 10.64 -13.41
C THR A 184 -16.49 11.05 -13.48
N ARG A 185 -15.77 11.00 -12.35
CA ARG A 185 -14.35 11.36 -12.29
C ARG A 185 -13.49 10.31 -12.98
N SER A 186 -12.34 10.71 -13.49
CA SER A 186 -11.32 9.73 -13.86
C SER A 186 -10.76 9.07 -12.58
N LEU A 187 -10.38 7.80 -12.68
CA LEU A 187 -9.82 7.02 -11.56
C LEU A 187 -8.38 6.64 -11.85
N LEU A 188 -7.47 7.05 -10.99
CA LEU A 188 -6.12 6.52 -10.89
C LEU A 188 -6.09 5.46 -9.81
N VAL A 189 -5.73 4.24 -10.14
CA VAL A 189 -5.45 3.15 -9.21
C VAL A 189 -3.94 3.07 -9.06
N ALA A 190 -3.45 3.29 -7.87
CA ALA A 190 -2.04 3.23 -7.52
C ALA A 190 -1.85 2.31 -6.29
N HIS A 191 -0.62 1.94 -6.01
CA HIS A 191 -0.30 1.01 -4.94
C HIS A 191 0.71 1.65 -4.00
N SER A 192 0.51 1.41 -2.70
CA SER A 192 1.53 1.71 -1.71
C SER A 192 2.82 0.97 -2.07
N HIS A 193 2.71 -0.30 -2.46
CA HIS A 193 3.82 -1.13 -2.94
C HIS A 193 3.33 -2.37 -3.71
N ALA A 194 4.25 -3.27 -4.12
CA ALA A 194 3.97 -4.33 -5.07
C ALA A 194 3.57 -5.69 -4.46
N HIS A 195 3.39 -5.81 -3.14
CA HIS A 195 2.99 -7.08 -2.53
C HIS A 195 1.57 -7.50 -2.93
N GLY A 196 1.31 -8.81 -2.92
CA GLY A 196 0.11 -9.41 -3.46
C GLY A 196 -1.19 -8.96 -2.80
N ASP A 197 -1.14 -8.62 -1.54
CA ASP A 197 -2.26 -8.13 -0.73
C ASP A 197 -2.62 -6.65 -0.96
N HIS A 198 -1.83 -5.95 -1.78
CA HIS A 198 -2.11 -4.57 -2.20
C HIS A 198 -2.57 -4.47 -3.66
N VAL A 199 -2.38 -5.51 -4.47
CA VAL A 199 -2.59 -5.48 -5.94
C VAL A 199 -3.58 -6.51 -6.46
N ALA A 200 -4.21 -7.31 -5.59
CA ALA A 200 -4.97 -8.50 -6.00
C ALA A 200 -6.18 -8.19 -6.90
N SER A 201 -6.84 -7.04 -6.75
CA SER A 201 -7.99 -6.67 -7.57
C SER A 201 -7.66 -5.84 -8.82
N ASP A 202 -6.39 -5.61 -9.15
CA ASP A 202 -5.97 -4.80 -10.31
C ASP A 202 -6.68 -5.20 -11.60
N SER A 203 -6.80 -6.51 -11.84
CA SER A 203 -7.46 -7.04 -13.03
C SER A 203 -8.92 -6.63 -13.14
N ARG A 204 -9.57 -6.23 -12.02
CA ARG A 204 -10.96 -5.77 -11.99
C ARG A 204 -11.09 -4.30 -12.40
N PHE A 205 -10.02 -3.53 -12.25
CA PHE A 205 -9.97 -2.12 -12.63
C PHE A 205 -9.43 -1.90 -14.03
N ARG A 206 -8.56 -2.82 -14.54
CA ARG A 206 -8.04 -2.73 -15.91
C ARG A 206 -9.16 -2.76 -16.94
N GLY A 207 -9.13 -1.81 -17.89
CA GLY A 207 -10.12 -1.69 -18.94
C GLY A 207 -11.46 -1.07 -18.52
N GLN A 208 -11.61 -0.62 -17.27
CA GLN A 208 -12.78 0.18 -16.88
C GLN A 208 -12.71 1.57 -17.50
N PRO A 209 -13.86 2.17 -17.86
CA PRO A 209 -13.90 3.51 -18.43
C PRO A 209 -13.21 4.54 -17.52
N ALA A 210 -12.45 5.47 -18.12
CA ALA A 210 -11.74 6.55 -17.43
C ALA A 210 -10.87 6.08 -16.25
N THR A 211 -10.38 4.83 -16.29
CA THR A 211 -9.56 4.23 -15.22
C THR A 211 -8.17 3.89 -15.72
N THR A 212 -7.16 4.34 -15.00
CA THR A 212 -5.76 3.99 -15.20
C THR A 212 -5.26 3.20 -14.00
N VAL A 213 -4.63 2.04 -14.23
CA VAL A 213 -3.98 1.24 -13.18
C VAL A 213 -2.48 1.37 -13.37
N VAL A 214 -1.81 1.94 -12.37
CA VAL A 214 -0.35 2.08 -12.34
C VAL A 214 0.28 0.70 -12.22
N GLY A 215 1.33 0.45 -13.02
CA GLY A 215 2.09 -0.80 -12.90
C GLY A 215 2.96 -0.79 -11.63
N THR A 216 3.27 -1.98 -11.13
CA THR A 216 4.00 -2.18 -9.87
C THR A 216 5.53 -2.19 -10.02
N SER A 217 6.06 -2.11 -11.23
CA SER A 217 7.52 -1.99 -11.42
C SER A 217 8.02 -0.59 -11.05
N LEU A 218 9.27 -0.50 -10.58
CA LEU A 218 9.90 0.78 -10.25
C LEU A 218 9.78 1.80 -11.40
N ALA A 219 10.04 1.38 -12.63
CA ALA A 219 9.92 2.26 -13.79
C ALA A 219 8.50 2.77 -14.01
N ALA A 220 7.47 1.93 -13.76
CA ALA A 220 6.08 2.33 -13.89
C ALA A 220 5.68 3.33 -12.80
N VAL A 221 6.10 3.13 -11.55
CA VAL A 221 5.86 4.06 -10.44
C VAL A 221 6.55 5.39 -10.68
N GLN A 222 7.83 5.37 -11.06
CA GLN A 222 8.58 6.58 -11.41
C GLN A 222 7.91 7.36 -12.55
N GLN A 223 7.48 6.67 -13.60
CA GLN A 223 6.82 7.30 -14.75
C GLN A 223 5.45 7.88 -14.37
N ALA A 224 4.66 7.15 -13.57
CA ALA A 224 3.31 7.57 -13.19
C ALA A 224 3.30 8.85 -12.34
N PHE A 225 4.29 9.00 -11.45
CA PHE A 225 4.36 10.11 -10.51
C PHE A 225 5.48 11.11 -10.81
N GLY A 226 6.36 10.84 -11.78
CA GLY A 226 7.49 11.72 -12.10
C GLY A 226 8.61 11.68 -11.05
N LEU A 227 8.71 10.63 -10.24
CA LEU A 227 9.69 10.50 -9.15
C LEU A 227 11.10 10.21 -9.69
N ASN A 228 11.85 11.27 -9.97
CA ASN A 228 13.23 11.17 -10.47
C ASN A 228 14.07 12.36 -10.01
N PRO A 229 15.11 12.14 -9.19
CA PRO A 229 15.75 10.85 -8.85
C PRO A 229 15.00 10.06 -7.76
N TRP A 230 14.91 8.75 -7.97
CA TRP A 230 14.41 7.83 -6.94
C TRP A 230 15.51 7.50 -5.92
N PRO A 231 15.22 7.42 -4.62
CA PRO A 231 13.95 7.67 -3.92
C PRO A 231 13.91 9.08 -3.28
N SER A 232 14.77 10.01 -3.69
CA SER A 232 14.94 11.30 -2.99
C SER A 232 13.96 12.37 -3.47
N ASP A 233 13.26 12.14 -4.58
CA ASP A 233 12.29 13.08 -5.12
C ASP A 233 10.93 12.96 -4.42
N THR A 234 10.15 14.05 -4.46
CA THR A 234 8.76 14.13 -4.02
C THR A 234 7.96 14.71 -5.17
N ALA A 235 6.85 14.08 -5.50
CA ALA A 235 5.99 14.52 -6.58
C ALA A 235 4.65 15.03 -6.05
N GLU A 236 3.98 15.86 -6.83
CA GLU A 236 2.63 16.34 -6.56
C GLU A 236 1.63 15.69 -7.51
N LEU A 237 0.51 15.21 -6.97
CA LEU A 237 -0.62 14.69 -7.71
C LEU A 237 -1.85 15.56 -7.43
N ASP A 238 -2.28 16.34 -8.42
CA ASP A 238 -3.50 17.15 -8.32
C ASP A 238 -4.72 16.38 -8.86
N LEU A 239 -5.70 16.15 -8.01
CA LEU A 239 -6.97 15.50 -8.35
C LEU A 239 -8.06 16.48 -8.80
N GLY A 240 -7.67 17.72 -9.10
CA GLY A 240 -8.58 18.83 -9.42
C GLY A 240 -8.85 19.69 -8.18
N GLY A 241 -7.80 20.35 -7.70
CA GLY A 241 -7.82 21.22 -6.51
C GLY A 241 -7.53 20.49 -5.19
N ARG A 242 -7.50 19.16 -5.15
CA ARG A 242 -6.98 18.36 -4.05
C ARG A 242 -5.59 17.84 -4.41
N VAL A 243 -4.57 18.32 -3.72
CA VAL A 243 -3.18 17.99 -4.00
C VAL A 243 -2.66 16.97 -2.99
N LEU A 244 -2.03 15.93 -3.52
CA LEU A 244 -1.35 14.91 -2.73
C LEU A 244 0.16 15.00 -2.98
N ASP A 245 0.96 14.93 -1.93
CA ASP A 245 2.40 14.71 -2.05
C ASP A 245 2.67 13.21 -2.10
N VAL A 246 3.49 12.79 -3.06
CA VAL A 246 3.90 11.40 -3.26
C VAL A 246 5.35 11.28 -2.89
N LEU A 247 5.65 10.53 -1.83
CA LEU A 247 7.00 10.32 -1.31
C LEU A 247 7.45 8.89 -1.59
N ALA A 248 8.62 8.72 -2.18
CA ALA A 248 9.23 7.39 -2.31
C ALA A 248 9.81 6.94 -0.97
N ILE A 249 9.37 5.79 -0.45
CA ILE A 249 9.80 5.25 0.85
C ILE A 249 10.17 3.76 0.77
N PRO A 250 11.08 3.36 -0.14
CA PRO A 250 11.50 1.96 -0.25
C PRO A 250 12.14 1.44 1.04
N GLY A 251 12.16 0.11 1.21
CA GLY A 251 12.80 -0.56 2.33
C GLY A 251 11.99 -1.71 2.92
N HIS A 252 10.66 -1.55 3.06
CA HIS A 252 9.74 -2.67 3.19
C HIS A 252 9.69 -3.43 1.85
N GLU A 253 9.42 -2.72 0.77
CA GLU A 253 9.48 -3.18 -0.62
C GLU A 253 10.12 -2.08 -1.49
N GLN A 254 10.65 -2.43 -2.67
CA GLN A 254 11.48 -1.54 -3.51
C GLN A 254 10.69 -0.36 -4.09
N THR A 255 9.42 -0.55 -4.42
CA THR A 255 8.59 0.45 -5.10
C THR A 255 7.66 1.23 -4.16
N HIS A 256 7.89 1.09 -2.85
CA HIS A 256 7.02 1.63 -1.82
C HIS A 256 6.94 3.15 -1.86
N ILE A 257 5.71 3.68 -1.82
CA ILE A 257 5.41 5.11 -1.73
C ILE A 257 4.51 5.41 -0.53
N ALA A 258 4.62 6.61 0.02
CA ALA A 258 3.64 7.20 0.91
C ALA A 258 2.91 8.34 0.20
N LEU A 259 1.69 8.62 0.62
CA LEU A 259 0.89 9.74 0.14
C LEU A 259 0.55 10.67 1.31
N TYR A 260 0.75 11.96 1.14
CA TYR A 260 0.29 12.97 2.07
C TYR A 260 -0.80 13.82 1.41
N ASP A 261 -1.97 13.86 2.00
CA ASP A 261 -3.09 14.66 1.53
C ASP A 261 -3.09 16.04 2.19
N ARG A 262 -2.79 17.06 1.42
CA ARG A 262 -2.68 18.45 1.90
C ARG A 262 -4.00 19.01 2.42
N GLU A 263 -5.17 18.44 2.02
CA GLU A 263 -6.49 18.90 2.48
C GLU A 263 -6.78 18.38 3.89
N THR A 264 -6.55 17.11 4.14
CA THR A 264 -6.92 16.47 5.40
C THR A 264 -5.77 16.31 6.37
N GLY A 265 -4.53 16.40 5.90
CA GLY A 265 -3.33 16.08 6.68
C GLY A 265 -3.12 14.58 6.91
N LEU A 266 -3.81 13.72 6.16
CA LEU A 266 -3.57 12.28 6.20
C LEU A 266 -2.22 11.94 5.59
N LEU A 267 -1.41 11.16 6.30
CA LEU A 267 -0.21 10.51 5.78
C LEU A 267 -0.49 9.01 5.67
N LEU A 268 -0.60 8.50 4.42
CA LEU A 268 -0.85 7.10 4.11
C LEU A 268 0.48 6.40 3.89
N THR A 269 0.85 5.49 4.76
CA THR A 269 2.20 4.90 4.84
C THR A 269 2.30 3.46 4.36
N GLY A 270 1.18 2.85 3.90
CA GLY A 270 1.18 1.44 3.53
C GLY A 270 1.75 0.56 4.65
N ASP A 271 2.74 -0.26 4.31
CA ASP A 271 3.38 -1.18 5.25
C ASP A 271 4.68 -0.66 5.87
N THR A 272 5.02 0.60 5.62
CA THR A 272 6.16 1.21 6.28
C THR A 272 5.88 1.54 7.75
N LEU A 273 4.66 2.00 8.08
CA LEU A 273 4.28 2.28 9.47
C LEU A 273 2.79 2.01 9.68
N TYR A 274 2.47 1.05 10.55
CA TYR A 274 1.12 0.67 10.95
C TYR A 274 1.17 -0.04 12.33
N PRO A 275 0.05 -0.19 13.04
CA PRO A 275 0.01 -0.95 14.30
C PRO A 275 0.18 -2.45 14.06
N GLY A 276 1.43 -2.91 13.97
CA GLY A 276 1.75 -4.30 13.64
C GLY A 276 3.25 -4.57 13.50
N LEU A 277 3.58 -5.63 12.74
CA LEU A 277 4.95 -6.04 12.47
C LEU A 277 5.47 -5.33 11.21
N LEU A 278 6.32 -4.34 11.40
CA LEU A 278 6.96 -3.60 10.32
C LEU A 278 8.07 -4.46 9.69
N PHE A 279 7.71 -5.28 8.71
CA PHE A 279 8.66 -6.14 8.00
C PHE A 279 9.62 -5.29 7.15
N ILE A 280 10.93 -5.49 7.34
CA ILE A 280 11.96 -4.67 6.70
C ILE A 280 12.86 -5.57 5.87
N SER A 281 12.75 -5.46 4.54
CA SER A 281 13.56 -6.23 3.58
C SER A 281 14.93 -5.60 3.33
N ASP A 282 15.02 -4.26 3.30
CA ASP A 282 16.27 -3.51 3.17
C ASP A 282 16.41 -2.53 4.33
N TRP A 283 17.21 -2.92 5.31
CA TRP A 283 17.42 -2.14 6.54
C TRP A 283 17.96 -0.73 6.28
N THR A 284 18.95 -0.61 5.42
CA THR A 284 19.61 0.67 5.15
C THR A 284 18.65 1.63 4.44
N THR A 285 17.96 1.12 3.43
CA THR A 285 17.01 1.90 2.64
C THR A 285 15.78 2.28 3.46
N TYR A 286 15.26 1.37 4.27
CA TYR A 286 14.12 1.63 5.16
C TYR A 286 14.43 2.74 6.16
N ARG A 287 15.60 2.70 6.82
CA ARG A 287 16.05 3.75 7.75
C ARG A 287 16.13 5.11 7.06
N ALA A 288 16.67 5.16 5.84
CA ALA A 288 16.74 6.40 5.06
C ALA A 288 15.34 6.92 4.69
N SER A 289 14.40 6.02 4.37
CA SER A 289 13.01 6.36 4.05
C SER A 289 12.26 6.91 5.28
N VAL A 290 12.39 6.24 6.43
CA VAL A 290 11.78 6.72 7.68
C VAL A 290 12.38 8.05 8.13
N ARG A 291 13.69 8.27 7.95
CA ARG A 291 14.31 9.57 8.20
C ARG A 291 13.67 10.69 7.35
N ARG A 292 13.44 10.45 6.04
CA ARG A 292 12.76 11.43 5.18
C ARG A 292 11.32 11.67 5.62
N LEU A 293 10.58 10.63 6.05
CA LEU A 293 9.24 10.79 6.63
C LEU A 293 9.29 11.63 7.92
N ALA A 294 10.28 11.41 8.78
CA ALA A 294 10.45 12.20 10.01
C ALA A 294 10.74 13.68 9.71
N GLU A 295 11.58 13.97 8.72
CA GLU A 295 11.85 15.32 8.23
C GLU A 295 10.60 15.96 7.62
N PHE A 296 9.82 15.17 6.88
CA PHE A 296 8.56 15.61 6.26
C PHE A 296 7.52 15.99 7.32
N VAL A 297 7.25 15.13 8.30
CA VAL A 297 6.26 15.42 9.35
C VAL A 297 6.70 16.55 10.29
N ALA A 298 8.00 16.84 10.41
CA ALA A 298 8.49 17.97 11.15
C ALA A 298 8.15 19.34 10.50
N SER A 299 7.88 19.34 9.20
CA SER A 299 7.60 20.55 8.40
C SER A 299 6.17 20.61 7.86
N HIS A 300 5.40 19.54 7.96
CA HIS A 300 4.02 19.46 7.46
C HIS A 300 3.06 19.06 8.58
N PRO A 301 1.92 19.75 8.74
CA PRO A 301 0.92 19.38 9.73
C PRO A 301 0.26 18.05 9.35
N VAL A 302 0.38 17.03 10.21
CA VAL A 302 -0.21 15.70 10.00
C VAL A 302 -1.35 15.50 10.98
N SER A 303 -2.55 15.17 10.46
CA SER A 303 -3.71 14.87 11.28
C SER A 303 -3.68 13.44 11.81
N HIS A 304 -3.38 12.50 10.92
CA HIS A 304 -3.25 11.08 11.24
C HIS A 304 -2.25 10.40 10.28
N VAL A 305 -1.58 9.37 10.78
CA VAL A 305 -0.80 8.42 9.98
C VAL A 305 -1.60 7.13 9.89
N LEU A 306 -1.90 6.69 8.67
CA LEU A 306 -2.68 5.49 8.43
C LEU A 306 -1.88 4.51 7.58
N GLY A 307 -1.59 3.35 8.13
CA GLY A 307 -0.98 2.24 7.39
C GLY A 307 -2.01 1.33 6.73
N ALA A 308 -1.56 0.23 6.14
CA ALA A 308 -2.46 -0.68 5.45
C ALA A 308 -2.99 -1.82 6.34
N HIS A 309 -2.44 -2.04 7.53
CA HIS A 309 -2.81 -3.16 8.40
C HIS A 309 -3.02 -2.74 9.86
N VAL A 310 -3.69 -3.61 10.60
CA VAL A 310 -3.70 -3.63 12.07
C VAL A 310 -3.49 -5.08 12.50
N GLU A 311 -2.37 -5.33 13.20
CA GLU A 311 -1.98 -6.65 13.68
C GLU A 311 -1.74 -6.67 15.19
N MET A 312 -1.65 -5.50 15.80
CA MET A 312 -1.53 -5.36 17.25
C MET A 312 -2.88 -5.41 17.95
N THR A 313 -2.83 -5.86 19.19
CA THR A 313 -3.95 -5.70 20.12
C THR A 313 -3.96 -4.27 20.69
N SER A 314 -5.07 -3.90 21.34
CA SER A 314 -5.15 -2.66 22.13
C SER A 314 -4.24 -2.65 23.37
N THR A 315 -3.55 -3.76 23.67
CA THR A 315 -2.52 -3.83 24.70
C THR A 315 -1.17 -3.61 24.07
N ALA A 316 -0.45 -2.59 24.55
CA ALA A 316 0.87 -2.22 24.05
C ALA A 316 1.82 -3.42 23.93
N ARG A 317 2.59 -3.48 22.83
CA ARG A 317 3.62 -4.49 22.53
C ARG A 317 3.09 -5.91 22.30
N ILE A 318 1.79 -6.09 22.14
CA ILE A 318 1.20 -7.41 21.93
C ILE A 318 0.56 -7.48 20.55
N ASN A 319 1.16 -8.28 19.66
CA ASN A 319 0.59 -8.62 18.36
C ASN A 319 -0.30 -9.85 18.46
N TYR A 320 -1.29 -9.91 17.58
CA TYR A 320 -1.95 -11.18 17.29
C TYR A 320 -0.96 -12.16 16.63
N PRO A 321 -1.07 -13.46 16.86
CA PRO A 321 -0.32 -14.45 16.10
C PRO A 321 -0.55 -14.29 14.59
N TYR A 322 0.50 -14.50 13.80
CA TYR A 322 0.40 -14.45 12.34
C TYR A 322 -0.75 -15.33 11.81
N GLN A 323 -1.47 -14.82 10.81
CA GLN A 323 -2.68 -15.44 10.23
C GLN A 323 -3.90 -15.54 11.15
N THR A 324 -3.95 -14.79 12.25
CA THR A 324 -5.15 -14.72 13.08
C THR A 324 -6.28 -14.02 12.34
N VAL A 325 -7.41 -14.70 12.15
CA VAL A 325 -8.59 -14.16 11.46
C VAL A 325 -9.63 -13.54 12.40
N TYR A 326 -9.52 -13.74 13.72
CA TYR A 326 -10.40 -13.14 14.71
C TYR A 326 -9.60 -12.28 15.69
N GLN A 327 -9.78 -10.98 15.59
CA GLN A 327 -8.98 -9.98 16.30
C GLN A 327 -9.89 -8.96 17.03
N PRO A 328 -10.66 -9.38 18.05
CA PRO A 328 -11.73 -8.56 18.67
C PRO A 328 -11.21 -7.38 19.51
N SER A 329 -9.92 -7.34 19.78
CA SER A 329 -9.28 -6.28 20.58
C SER A 329 -8.15 -5.64 19.79
N GLU A 330 -8.38 -5.35 18.50
CA GLU A 330 -7.39 -4.69 17.67
C GLU A 330 -7.01 -3.30 18.21
N HIS A 331 -5.78 -2.93 17.95
CA HIS A 331 -5.32 -1.54 18.07
C HIS A 331 -6.18 -0.63 17.18
N VAL A 332 -6.23 0.66 17.47
CA VAL A 332 -6.84 1.63 16.54
C VAL A 332 -5.99 1.72 15.26
N LEU A 333 -6.63 2.01 14.12
CA LEU A 333 -5.92 2.12 12.84
C LEU A 333 -4.94 3.31 12.84
N GLN A 334 -5.39 4.44 13.42
CA GLN A 334 -4.65 5.69 13.35
C GLN A 334 -3.47 5.73 14.31
N LEU A 335 -2.35 6.13 13.77
CA LEU A 335 -1.17 6.65 14.45
C LEU A 335 -1.10 8.16 14.22
N ASP A 336 -0.07 8.82 14.72
CA ASP A 336 0.18 10.26 14.54
C ASP A 336 1.64 10.55 14.15
N ALA A 337 1.98 11.81 13.96
CA ALA A 337 3.34 12.22 13.61
C ALA A 337 4.38 11.81 14.67
N ALA A 338 4.00 11.69 15.96
CA ALA A 338 4.93 11.27 16.99
C ALA A 338 5.42 9.84 16.79
N HIS A 339 4.58 8.95 16.24
CA HIS A 339 4.97 7.56 15.93
C HIS A 339 5.99 7.49 14.79
N VAL A 340 5.92 8.40 13.80
CA VAL A 340 6.97 8.50 12.75
C VAL A 340 8.30 8.91 13.38
N LEU A 341 8.29 9.88 14.29
CA LEU A 341 9.48 10.35 15.00
C LEU A 341 10.03 9.27 15.94
N GLU A 342 9.16 8.53 16.62
CA GLU A 342 9.53 7.40 17.47
C GLU A 342 10.20 6.30 16.67
N LEU A 343 9.63 5.93 15.50
CA LEU A 343 10.23 4.94 14.61
C LEU A 343 11.62 5.37 14.14
N ASP A 344 11.78 6.63 13.72
CA ASP A 344 13.08 7.17 13.31
C ASP A 344 14.10 7.15 14.44
N ALA A 345 13.70 7.54 15.65
CA ALA A 345 14.55 7.51 16.82
C ALA A 345 14.97 6.08 17.20
N ALA A 346 14.02 5.12 17.15
CA ALA A 346 14.29 3.71 17.42
C ALA A 346 15.27 3.13 16.40
N LEU A 347 15.04 3.34 15.09
CA LEU A 347 15.92 2.91 14.02
C LEU A 347 17.32 3.54 14.10
N THR A 348 17.40 4.79 14.55
CA THR A 348 18.67 5.47 14.80
C THR A 348 19.42 4.84 15.96
N ALA A 349 18.75 4.53 17.07
CA ALA A 349 19.33 3.88 18.23
C ALA A 349 19.80 2.44 17.94
N LEU A 350 19.07 1.71 17.10
CA LEU A 350 19.45 0.36 16.65
C LEU A 350 20.70 0.36 15.75
N GLY A 351 20.97 1.46 15.05
CA GLY A 351 22.20 1.64 14.29
C GLY A 351 22.19 1.07 12.87
N ALA A 352 23.38 0.90 12.28
CA ALA A 352 23.53 0.58 10.86
C ALA A 352 23.20 -0.88 10.52
N SER A 353 23.27 -1.80 11.48
CA SER A 353 22.96 -3.21 11.29
C SER A 353 21.58 -3.53 11.86
N PRO A 354 20.78 -4.39 11.19
CA PRO A 354 19.53 -4.84 11.74
C PRO A 354 19.72 -5.59 13.07
N PRO A 355 18.80 -5.47 14.04
CA PRO A 355 18.82 -6.31 15.23
C PRO A 355 18.55 -7.77 14.87
N ALA A 356 19.08 -8.70 15.70
CA ALA A 356 18.89 -10.13 15.48
C ALA A 356 17.45 -10.60 15.77
N ASP A 357 16.76 -9.89 16.66
CA ASP A 357 15.38 -10.18 17.06
C ASP A 357 14.50 -8.97 16.82
N PRO A 358 13.20 -9.15 16.56
CA PRO A 358 12.25 -8.05 16.47
C PRO A 358 12.23 -7.16 17.72
N VAL A 359 12.09 -5.87 17.54
CA VAL A 359 12.07 -4.87 18.61
C VAL A 359 10.65 -4.30 18.76
N ALA A 360 9.99 -4.64 19.87
CA ALA A 360 8.64 -4.18 20.16
C ALA A 360 8.66 -2.79 20.82
N LEU A 361 7.96 -1.85 20.20
CA LEU A 361 7.52 -0.59 20.76
C LEU A 361 6.05 -0.71 21.19
N ASP A 362 5.49 0.34 21.76
CA ASP A 362 4.15 0.25 22.33
C ASP A 362 3.08 0.00 21.25
N ASP A 363 3.22 0.60 20.08
CA ASP A 363 2.21 0.61 19.01
C ASP A 363 2.64 -0.06 17.70
N PHE A 364 3.88 -0.56 17.61
CA PHE A 364 4.40 -1.31 16.46
C PHE A 364 5.65 -2.13 16.80
N VAL A 365 6.03 -3.05 15.93
CA VAL A 365 7.23 -3.90 16.10
C VAL A 365 8.12 -3.77 14.89
N ILE A 366 9.38 -3.37 15.09
CA ILE A 366 10.42 -3.36 14.07
C ILE A 366 10.86 -4.81 13.84
N ALA A 367 10.63 -5.35 12.64
CA ALA A 367 10.84 -6.76 12.29
C ALA A 367 11.71 -6.91 11.02
N PRO A 368 13.05 -6.81 11.13
CA PRO A 368 13.96 -7.09 10.01
C PRO A 368 13.81 -8.54 9.52
N GLN A 369 13.90 -8.77 8.21
CA GLN A 369 13.84 -10.08 7.55
C GLN A 369 15.19 -10.51 6.99
#